data_09a6de66cb619a01494dc47f12ecc335
#
_entry.id   09a6de66cb619a01494dc47f12ecc335
#
_cell.length_a   1.000
_cell.length_b   1.000
_cell.length_c   1.000
_cell.angle_alpha   90.00
_cell.angle_beta   90.00
_cell.angle_gamma   90.00
#
_symmetry.space_group_name_H-M   'P 1'
#
loop_
_entity.id
_entity.type
_entity.pdbx_description
1 polymer ?
#
loop_
_entity_poly.entity_id
_entity_poly.type
_entity_poly.pdbx_seq_one_letter_code
_entity_poly.pdbx_strand_id
1 'polypeptide(L)'
;MPYNNLASYFASHSLSDLRTTHELLQRINDIKSLLQSLSPAADATPDITMEQLRYYSNPNNQQGRFRTFRIPKKSGGVRIITAPKSTEYQWILRVLNEMLLHAYTPSPYAMGFVKGRSVYQNARIHEGKNYVFNLDLKDFFPSIRQARVCARLQCAPFSLNRELASVIAGLVAMRQEVSAPTETHVSYVLPQGSPVSPMLTNAICDAMDRQLAGLAQRFGLTYTRYADDITFSSMHHVYHDDDPFLTELRRIIHRQGFLINEQK
;
A
#
# COMPACT_ATOMS: atom_id res chain seq x y z
N MET A 1 -4.39 -28.46 -5.41
CA MET A 1 -4.33 -27.05 -5.84
C MET A 1 -3.43 -26.30 -4.87
N PRO A 2 -2.43 -25.54 -5.35
CA PRO A 2 -1.42 -24.92 -4.47
C PRO A 2 -1.99 -23.93 -3.43
N TYR A 3 -3.13 -23.33 -3.69
CA TYR A 3 -3.74 -22.34 -2.78
C TYR A 3 -4.42 -22.93 -1.54
N ASN A 4 -4.73 -24.24 -1.52
CA ASN A 4 -5.40 -24.83 -0.36
C ASN A 4 -4.49 -24.90 0.86
N ASN A 5 -3.18 -25.05 0.67
CA ASN A 5 -2.23 -25.13 1.79
C ASN A 5 -2.03 -23.77 2.46
N LEU A 6 -1.89 -22.67 1.69
CA LEU A 6 -1.79 -21.31 2.25
C LEU A 6 -3.10 -20.87 2.93
N ALA A 7 -4.25 -21.12 2.31
CA ALA A 7 -5.53 -20.76 2.90
C ALA A 7 -5.78 -21.51 4.21
N SER A 8 -5.46 -22.80 4.27
CA SER A 8 -5.59 -23.60 5.51
C SER A 8 -4.58 -23.14 6.58
N TYR A 9 -3.37 -22.77 6.19
CA TYR A 9 -2.37 -22.21 7.10
C TYR A 9 -2.89 -20.90 7.75
N PHE A 10 -3.39 -19.95 6.97
CA PHE A 10 -3.90 -18.70 7.49
C PHE A 10 -5.21 -18.83 8.27
N ALA A 11 -6.02 -19.84 7.99
CA ALA A 11 -7.23 -20.14 8.77
C ALA A 11 -6.90 -20.53 10.22
N SER A 12 -5.73 -21.16 10.44
CA SER A 12 -5.27 -21.61 11.77
C SER A 12 -4.25 -20.66 12.42
N HIS A 13 -3.77 -19.66 11.69
CA HIS A 13 -2.68 -18.78 12.13
C HIS A 13 -2.99 -17.31 11.81
N SER A 14 -3.78 -16.67 12.67
CA SER A 14 -4.09 -15.24 12.50
C SER A 14 -2.84 -14.36 12.67
N LEU A 15 -2.80 -13.25 11.94
CA LEU A 15 -1.76 -12.22 12.12
C LEU A 15 -1.81 -11.64 13.54
N SER A 16 -3.02 -11.49 14.10
CA SER A 16 -3.25 -10.96 15.44
C SER A 16 -2.74 -11.86 16.57
N ASP A 17 -2.37 -13.10 16.27
CA ASP A 17 -1.83 -14.03 17.28
C ASP A 17 -0.35 -13.78 17.57
N LEU A 18 0.35 -13.09 16.67
CA LEU A 18 1.77 -12.77 16.83
C LEU A 18 2.00 -11.84 18.03
N ARG A 19 2.98 -12.19 18.86
CA ARG A 19 3.36 -11.41 20.05
C ARG A 19 4.82 -10.95 20.01
N THR A 20 5.70 -11.73 19.38
CA THR A 20 7.16 -11.52 19.42
C THR A 20 7.76 -11.48 18.02
N THR A 21 8.92 -10.83 17.90
CA THR A 21 9.72 -10.84 16.66
C THR A 21 10.18 -12.25 16.28
N HIS A 22 10.34 -13.15 17.26
CA HIS A 22 10.69 -14.55 17.03
C HIS A 22 9.56 -15.30 16.32
N GLU A 23 8.33 -15.14 16.79
CA GLU A 23 7.15 -15.72 16.15
C GLU A 23 6.94 -15.16 14.74
N LEU A 24 7.20 -13.86 14.54
CA LEU A 24 7.16 -13.26 13.21
C LEU A 24 8.18 -13.93 12.26
N LEU A 25 9.41 -14.12 12.72
CA LEU A 25 10.45 -14.78 11.93
C LEU A 25 10.06 -16.21 11.57
N GLN A 26 9.59 -16.99 12.54
CA GLN A 26 9.12 -18.36 12.31
C GLN A 26 8.00 -18.36 11.27
N ARG A 27 6.99 -17.48 11.41
CA ARG A 27 5.89 -17.33 10.47
C ARG A 27 6.37 -16.97 9.06
N ILE A 28 7.38 -16.10 8.94
CA ILE A 28 7.99 -15.75 7.66
C ILE A 28 8.62 -16.99 7.00
N ASN A 29 9.37 -17.80 7.74
CA ASN A 29 10.02 -18.99 7.20
C ASN A 29 9.01 -20.07 6.83
N ASP A 30 7.98 -20.31 7.65
CA ASP A 30 6.92 -21.27 7.35
C ASP A 30 6.21 -20.94 6.04
N ILE A 31 5.77 -19.69 5.89
CA ILE A 31 5.05 -19.25 4.67
C ILE A 31 5.98 -19.23 3.47
N LYS A 32 7.25 -18.82 3.65
CA LYS A 32 8.25 -18.87 2.58
C LYS A 32 8.41 -20.29 2.06
N SER A 33 8.57 -21.27 2.95
CA SER A 33 8.70 -22.69 2.59
C SER A 33 7.46 -23.20 1.86
N LEU A 34 6.27 -22.83 2.31
CA LEU A 34 5.03 -23.14 1.61
C LEU A 34 4.99 -22.52 0.19
N LEU A 35 5.34 -21.26 0.04
CA LEU A 35 5.37 -20.59 -1.27
C LEU A 35 6.40 -21.20 -2.21
N GLN A 36 7.56 -21.62 -1.69
CA GLN A 36 8.59 -22.31 -2.49
C GLN A 36 8.12 -23.68 -2.96
N SER A 37 7.44 -24.46 -2.10
CA SER A 37 6.90 -25.77 -2.48
C SER A 37 5.84 -25.68 -3.59
N LEU A 38 5.18 -24.53 -3.72
CA LEU A 38 4.16 -24.27 -4.75
C LEU A 38 4.76 -23.79 -6.09
N SER A 39 6.05 -23.50 -6.13
CA SER A 39 6.75 -23.00 -7.33
C SER A 39 7.99 -23.88 -7.58
N PRO A 40 7.85 -25.00 -8.31
CA PRO A 40 8.95 -25.96 -8.53
C PRO A 40 10.18 -25.37 -9.23
N ALA A 41 10.03 -24.22 -9.90
CA ALA A 41 11.13 -23.50 -10.57
C ALA A 41 11.86 -22.53 -9.65
N ALA A 42 11.45 -22.37 -8.39
CA ALA A 42 12.14 -21.50 -7.44
C ALA A 42 13.23 -22.30 -6.73
N ASP A 43 14.49 -21.91 -6.90
CA ASP A 43 15.59 -22.47 -6.12
C ASP A 43 15.27 -22.36 -4.62
N ALA A 44 15.45 -23.46 -3.90
CA ALA A 44 15.32 -23.48 -2.45
C ALA A 44 16.34 -22.50 -1.85
N THR A 45 15.86 -21.47 -1.18
CA THR A 45 16.72 -20.50 -0.50
C THR A 45 16.74 -20.79 1.01
N PRO A 46 17.88 -20.56 1.69
CA PRO A 46 17.99 -20.75 3.14
C PRO A 46 16.91 -19.96 3.91
N ASP A 47 16.60 -20.41 5.11
CA ASP A 47 15.70 -19.68 6.00
C ASP A 47 16.25 -18.28 6.32
N ILE A 48 15.34 -17.35 6.51
CA ILE A 48 15.68 -16.00 6.99
C ILE A 48 16.14 -16.12 8.44
N THR A 49 17.29 -15.51 8.75
CA THR A 49 17.81 -15.48 10.12
C THR A 49 17.29 -14.28 10.91
N MET A 50 17.39 -14.35 12.24
CA MET A 50 17.03 -13.22 13.11
C MET A 50 17.93 -11.99 12.84
N GLU A 51 19.20 -12.22 12.51
CA GLU A 51 20.12 -11.14 12.15
C GLU A 51 19.70 -10.45 10.87
N GLN A 52 19.33 -11.20 9.83
CA GLN A 52 18.79 -10.65 8.58
C GLN A 52 17.48 -9.87 8.82
N LEU A 53 16.55 -10.43 9.61
CA LEU A 53 15.30 -9.76 9.94
C LEU A 53 15.55 -8.41 10.64
N ARG A 54 16.44 -8.39 11.64
CA ARG A 54 16.86 -7.16 12.35
C ARG A 54 17.55 -6.18 11.41
N TYR A 55 18.45 -6.67 10.55
CA TYR A 55 19.13 -5.83 9.57
C TYR A 55 18.15 -5.12 8.64
N TYR A 56 17.23 -5.88 8.04
CA TYR A 56 16.26 -5.34 7.09
C TYR A 56 15.14 -4.52 7.75
N SER A 57 14.87 -4.70 9.04
CA SER A 57 13.89 -3.88 9.77
C SER A 57 14.39 -2.49 10.12
N ASN A 58 15.71 -2.23 10.04
CA ASN A 58 16.26 -0.90 10.23
C ASN A 58 16.32 -0.14 8.89
N PRO A 59 15.47 0.88 8.67
CA PRO A 59 15.43 1.60 7.41
C PRO A 59 16.68 2.45 7.12
N ASN A 60 17.57 2.64 8.09
CA ASN A 60 18.89 3.27 7.88
C ASN A 60 19.87 2.35 7.13
N ASN A 61 19.72 1.04 7.25
CA ASN A 61 20.52 0.08 6.51
C ASN A 61 20.06 0.06 5.05
N GLN A 62 20.85 0.65 4.15
CA GLN A 62 20.46 0.75 2.73
C GLN A 62 21.06 -0.36 1.87
N GLN A 63 22.22 -0.89 2.27
CA GLN A 63 22.89 -1.93 1.51
C GLN A 63 22.03 -3.19 1.40
N GLY A 64 21.82 -3.68 0.19
CA GLY A 64 21.06 -4.90 -0.07
C GLY A 64 19.54 -4.77 0.03
N ARG A 65 18.98 -3.66 0.58
CA ARG A 65 17.54 -3.49 0.74
C ARG A 65 16.85 -3.13 -0.57
N PHE A 66 17.15 -1.98 -1.13
CA PHE A 66 16.48 -1.48 -2.33
C PHE A 66 17.48 -1.14 -3.44
N ARG A 67 17.02 -1.26 -4.66
CA ARG A 67 17.62 -0.68 -5.87
C ARG A 67 16.62 0.24 -6.53
N THR A 68 17.11 1.37 -7.04
CA THR A 68 16.29 2.37 -7.73
C THR A 68 16.63 2.37 -9.21
N PHE A 69 15.61 2.40 -10.06
CA PHE A 69 15.76 2.53 -11.51
C PHE A 69 14.63 3.39 -12.09
N ARG A 70 14.84 3.87 -13.31
CA ARG A 70 13.94 4.80 -13.98
C ARG A 70 13.22 4.10 -15.13
N ILE A 71 11.90 4.32 -15.23
CA ILE A 71 11.06 3.82 -16.33
C ILE A 71 10.40 5.03 -17.01
N PRO A 72 10.49 5.15 -18.36
CA PRO A 72 9.78 6.19 -19.09
C PRO A 72 8.26 6.07 -18.90
N LYS A 73 7.57 7.18 -18.69
CA LYS A 73 6.10 7.23 -18.74
C LYS A 73 5.61 7.39 -20.16
N LYS A 74 4.47 6.78 -20.51
CA LYS A 74 3.84 6.96 -21.84
C LYS A 74 3.43 8.41 -22.11
N SER A 75 3.08 9.16 -21.07
CA SER A 75 2.70 10.58 -21.12
C SER A 75 3.91 11.54 -21.10
N GLY A 76 5.13 11.04 -21.23
CA GLY A 76 6.36 11.82 -21.03
C GLY A 76 6.81 11.84 -19.57
N GLY A 77 8.11 12.14 -19.36
CA GLY A 77 8.73 12.12 -18.04
C GLY A 77 9.17 10.73 -17.60
N VAL A 78 9.54 10.62 -16.32
CA VAL A 78 10.16 9.41 -15.75
C VAL A 78 9.43 8.99 -14.48
N ARG A 79 9.24 7.67 -14.32
CA ARG A 79 8.79 7.05 -13.06
C ARG A 79 9.99 6.43 -12.37
N ILE A 80 10.21 6.79 -11.11
CA ILE A 80 11.24 6.20 -10.26
C ILE A 80 10.66 4.97 -9.59
N ILE A 81 11.27 3.81 -9.82
CA ILE A 81 10.89 2.54 -9.19
C ILE A 81 11.97 2.15 -8.20
N THR A 82 11.55 1.83 -6.99
CA THR A 82 12.42 1.38 -5.91
C THR A 82 11.98 -0.02 -5.49
N ALA A 83 12.70 -1.02 -5.99
CA ALA A 83 12.38 -2.44 -5.79
C ALA A 83 13.39 -3.09 -4.82
N PRO A 84 12.99 -4.15 -4.09
CA PRO A 84 13.91 -4.89 -3.24
C PRO A 84 15.08 -5.48 -4.06
N LYS A 85 16.29 -5.44 -3.47
CA LYS A 85 17.53 -5.81 -4.19
C LYS A 85 17.94 -7.26 -3.92
N SER A 86 18.09 -7.66 -2.65
CA SER A 86 18.51 -9.01 -2.31
C SER A 86 17.36 -10.02 -2.34
N THR A 87 17.68 -11.28 -2.60
CA THR A 87 16.69 -12.37 -2.67
C THR A 87 16.01 -12.58 -1.31
N GLU A 88 16.75 -12.53 -0.22
CA GLU A 88 16.24 -12.70 1.14
C GLU A 88 15.23 -11.59 1.47
N TYR A 89 15.57 -10.36 1.13
CA TYR A 89 14.67 -9.22 1.37
C TYR A 89 13.42 -9.26 0.49
N GLN A 90 13.54 -9.73 -0.75
CA GLN A 90 12.39 -9.99 -1.63
C GLN A 90 11.44 -11.01 -0.99
N TRP A 91 11.98 -12.11 -0.44
CA TRP A 91 11.17 -13.12 0.24
C TRP A 91 10.47 -12.55 1.48
N ILE A 92 11.18 -11.80 2.33
CA ILE A 92 10.56 -11.15 3.50
C ILE A 92 9.35 -10.29 3.07
N LEU A 93 9.54 -9.40 2.09
CA LEU A 93 8.48 -8.50 1.65
C LEU A 93 7.32 -9.24 0.94
N ARG A 94 7.64 -10.28 0.18
CA ARG A 94 6.62 -11.11 -0.48
C ARG A 94 5.76 -11.87 0.54
N VAL A 95 6.39 -12.47 1.53
CA VAL A 95 5.66 -13.17 2.61
C VAL A 95 4.84 -12.19 3.44
N LEU A 96 5.39 -11.03 3.79
CA LEU A 96 4.63 -9.99 4.49
C LEU A 96 3.39 -9.56 3.69
N ASN A 97 3.52 -9.43 2.37
CA ASN A 97 2.37 -9.12 1.52
C ASN A 97 1.27 -10.18 1.65
N GLU A 98 1.61 -11.46 1.58
CA GLU A 98 0.64 -12.55 1.75
C GLU A 98 -0.02 -12.54 3.13
N MET A 99 0.77 -12.38 4.20
CA MET A 99 0.26 -12.29 5.58
C MET A 99 -0.76 -11.16 5.74
N LEU A 100 -0.42 -9.99 5.23
CA LEU A 100 -1.25 -8.80 5.34
C LEU A 100 -2.49 -8.86 4.46
N LEU A 101 -2.39 -9.42 3.24
CA LEU A 101 -3.52 -9.62 2.34
C LEU A 101 -4.57 -10.57 2.93
N HIS A 102 -4.14 -11.62 3.65
CA HIS A 102 -5.08 -12.54 4.30
C HIS A 102 -5.78 -11.93 5.52
N ALA A 103 -5.14 -10.98 6.18
CA ALA A 103 -5.71 -10.28 7.33
C ALA A 103 -6.61 -9.08 6.95
N TYR A 104 -6.62 -8.67 5.68
CA TYR A 104 -7.25 -7.42 5.25
C TYR A 104 -8.28 -7.60 4.15
N THR A 105 -9.48 -7.07 4.35
CA THR A 105 -10.50 -6.95 3.32
C THR A 105 -10.47 -5.54 2.73
N PRO A 106 -10.15 -5.38 1.44
CA PRO A 106 -10.09 -4.08 0.79
C PRO A 106 -11.44 -3.35 0.77
N SER A 107 -11.39 -2.02 0.90
CA SER A 107 -12.54 -1.14 0.70
C SER A 107 -13.31 -1.49 -0.58
N PRO A 108 -14.65 -1.47 -0.59
CA PRO A 108 -15.43 -1.68 -1.82
C PRO A 108 -15.12 -0.65 -2.90
N TYR A 109 -14.63 0.52 -2.53
CA TYR A 109 -14.30 1.61 -3.43
C TYR A 109 -12.87 1.54 -4.01
N ALA A 110 -11.99 0.74 -3.43
CA ALA A 110 -10.63 0.54 -3.92
C ALA A 110 -10.62 -0.42 -5.11
N MET A 111 -10.41 0.07 -6.31
CA MET A 111 -10.37 -0.71 -7.55
C MET A 111 -8.96 -1.10 -7.97
N GLY A 112 -7.94 -0.33 -7.59
CA GLY A 112 -6.54 -0.64 -7.81
C GLY A 112 -5.95 -1.58 -6.76
N PHE A 113 -5.02 -2.45 -7.18
CA PHE A 113 -4.28 -3.37 -6.31
C PHE A 113 -5.14 -4.39 -5.54
N VAL A 114 -6.31 -4.69 -6.02
CA VAL A 114 -7.24 -5.66 -5.45
C VAL A 114 -7.43 -6.83 -6.40
N LYS A 115 -7.23 -8.04 -5.89
CA LYS A 115 -7.44 -9.27 -6.69
C LYS A 115 -8.88 -9.32 -7.21
N GLY A 116 -9.03 -9.61 -8.49
CA GLY A 116 -10.35 -9.69 -9.15
C GLY A 116 -10.95 -8.33 -9.52
N ARG A 117 -10.25 -7.20 -9.27
CA ARG A 117 -10.64 -5.85 -9.75
C ARG A 117 -9.66 -5.35 -10.81
N SER A 118 -10.15 -4.54 -11.75
CA SER A 118 -9.36 -4.04 -12.87
C SER A 118 -9.73 -2.61 -13.26
N VAL A 119 -8.91 -1.97 -14.09
CA VAL A 119 -9.22 -0.65 -14.69
C VAL A 119 -10.54 -0.70 -15.47
N TYR A 120 -10.80 -1.80 -16.19
CA TYR A 120 -12.05 -1.98 -16.92
C TYR A 120 -13.27 -1.98 -15.99
N GLN A 121 -13.23 -2.73 -14.89
CA GLN A 121 -14.31 -2.75 -13.91
C GLN A 121 -14.48 -1.39 -13.22
N ASN A 122 -13.37 -0.68 -12.96
CA ASN A 122 -13.42 0.70 -12.46
C ASN A 122 -14.17 1.62 -13.44
N ALA A 123 -13.82 1.58 -14.71
CA ALA A 123 -14.48 2.40 -15.75
C ALA A 123 -15.97 2.08 -15.88
N ARG A 124 -16.36 0.80 -15.83
CA ARG A 124 -17.76 0.37 -15.91
C ARG A 124 -18.66 0.94 -14.81
N ILE A 125 -18.12 1.20 -13.61
CA ILE A 125 -18.89 1.80 -12.52
C ILE A 125 -19.34 3.23 -12.88
N HIS A 126 -18.57 3.91 -13.74
CA HIS A 126 -18.81 5.29 -14.17
C HIS A 126 -19.45 5.38 -15.57
N GLU A 127 -19.77 4.25 -16.20
CA GLU A 127 -20.43 4.19 -17.50
C GLU A 127 -21.85 4.75 -17.43
N GLY A 128 -22.27 5.45 -18.51
CA GLY A 128 -23.61 6.06 -18.59
C GLY A 128 -23.82 7.31 -17.75
N LYS A 129 -22.77 7.87 -17.16
CA LYS A 129 -22.81 9.14 -16.43
C LYS A 129 -22.49 10.31 -17.35
N ASN A 130 -23.21 11.44 -17.17
CA ASN A 130 -23.01 12.63 -17.98
C ASN A 130 -21.73 13.37 -17.63
N TYR A 131 -21.28 13.26 -16.38
CA TYR A 131 -20.13 13.98 -15.86
C TYR A 131 -19.20 13.04 -15.13
N VAL A 132 -17.91 13.13 -15.44
CA VAL A 132 -16.84 12.37 -14.79
C VAL A 132 -15.75 13.35 -14.33
N PHE A 133 -15.43 13.31 -13.06
CA PHE A 133 -14.39 14.12 -12.45
C PHE A 133 -13.28 13.21 -11.95
N ASN A 134 -12.05 13.43 -12.42
CA ASN A 134 -10.87 12.69 -12.01
C ASN A 134 -9.88 13.62 -11.31
N LEU A 135 -9.23 13.11 -10.30
CA LEU A 135 -8.08 13.74 -9.66
C LEU A 135 -7.02 12.68 -9.30
N ASP A 136 -5.79 13.14 -9.18
CA ASP A 136 -4.62 12.31 -8.89
C ASP A 136 -3.97 12.76 -7.58
N LEU A 137 -3.54 11.80 -6.76
CA LEU A 137 -2.84 12.10 -5.52
C LEU A 137 -1.33 12.25 -5.79
N LYS A 138 -0.78 13.40 -5.38
CA LYS A 138 0.63 13.70 -5.56
C LYS A 138 1.52 12.77 -4.72
N ASP A 139 2.57 12.24 -5.33
CA ASP A 139 3.59 11.41 -4.66
C ASP A 139 2.99 10.32 -3.75
N PHE A 140 1.98 9.61 -4.25
CA PHE A 140 1.10 8.73 -3.48
C PHE A 140 1.83 7.78 -2.53
N PHE A 141 2.78 6.96 -3.04
CA PHE A 141 3.55 6.05 -2.19
C PHE A 141 4.48 6.80 -1.23
N PRO A 142 5.32 7.75 -1.68
CA PRO A 142 6.23 8.47 -0.79
C PRO A 142 5.53 9.39 0.22
N SER A 143 4.26 9.76 0.03
CA SER A 143 3.49 10.52 1.02
C SER A 143 3.15 9.70 2.27
N ILE A 144 3.24 8.38 2.19
CA ILE A 144 2.94 7.47 3.30
C ILE A 144 4.20 7.21 4.11
N ARG A 145 4.31 7.85 5.27
CA ARG A 145 5.45 7.71 6.19
C ARG A 145 5.40 6.40 6.98
N GLN A 146 6.56 5.89 7.35
CA GLN A 146 6.72 4.71 8.21
C GLN A 146 5.87 4.76 9.47
N ALA A 147 5.81 5.91 10.14
CA ALA A 147 5.01 6.08 11.35
C ALA A 147 3.52 5.82 11.11
N ARG A 148 3.01 6.22 9.93
CA ARG A 148 1.61 5.96 9.55
C ARG A 148 1.36 4.48 9.27
N VAL A 149 2.32 3.78 8.65
CA VAL A 149 2.27 2.32 8.48
C VAL A 149 2.24 1.64 9.85
N CYS A 150 3.16 2.02 10.75
CA CYS A 150 3.22 1.48 12.11
C CYS A 150 1.90 1.69 12.88
N ALA A 151 1.31 2.88 12.80
CA ALA A 151 0.01 3.16 13.43
C ALA A 151 -1.12 2.32 12.82
N ARG A 152 -1.15 2.16 11.48
CA ARG A 152 -2.18 1.36 10.79
C ARG A 152 -2.12 -0.12 11.17
N LEU A 153 -0.91 -0.67 11.32
CA LEU A 153 -0.69 -2.07 11.72
C LEU A 153 -1.13 -2.38 13.16
N GLN A 154 -1.19 -1.37 14.03
CA GLN A 154 -1.71 -1.52 15.39
C GLN A 154 -3.24 -1.50 15.49
N CYS A 155 -3.92 -1.07 14.43
CA CYS A 155 -5.37 -1.02 14.36
C CYS A 155 -5.95 -2.28 13.70
N ALA A 156 -7.23 -2.58 13.97
CA ALA A 156 -7.95 -3.63 13.26
C ALA A 156 -7.91 -3.43 11.74
N PRO A 157 -7.83 -4.48 10.94
CA PRO A 157 -7.88 -5.90 11.33
C PRO A 157 -6.53 -6.50 11.73
N PHE A 158 -5.42 -5.77 11.62
CA PHE A 158 -4.06 -6.29 11.89
C PHE A 158 -3.81 -6.48 13.39
N SER A 159 -4.18 -5.49 14.20
CA SER A 159 -4.13 -5.52 15.68
C SER A 159 -2.78 -5.96 16.27
N LEU A 160 -1.68 -5.63 15.59
CA LEU A 160 -0.34 -5.96 16.05
C LEU A 160 0.06 -5.10 17.25
N ASN A 161 0.87 -5.65 18.15
CA ASN A 161 1.50 -4.86 19.20
C ASN A 161 2.51 -3.87 18.59
N ARG A 162 2.91 -2.87 19.40
CA ARG A 162 3.78 -1.78 18.94
C ARG A 162 5.14 -2.27 18.43
N GLU A 163 5.72 -3.30 19.05
CA GLU A 163 7.01 -3.86 18.66
C GLU A 163 6.93 -4.44 17.26
N LEU A 164 6.00 -5.37 17.02
CA LEU A 164 5.81 -6.00 15.72
C LEU A 164 5.42 -5.00 14.62
N ALA A 165 4.52 -4.07 14.95
CA ALA A 165 4.13 -3.01 14.02
C ALA A 165 5.34 -2.14 13.62
N SER A 166 6.25 -1.85 14.57
CA SER A 166 7.48 -1.08 14.30
C SER A 166 8.46 -1.87 13.44
N VAL A 167 8.68 -3.16 13.72
CA VAL A 167 9.55 -4.05 12.93
C VAL A 167 9.04 -4.14 11.49
N ILE A 168 7.74 -4.42 11.30
CA ILE A 168 7.15 -4.53 9.96
C ILE A 168 7.19 -3.17 9.23
N ALA A 169 6.87 -2.07 9.91
CA ALA A 169 6.96 -0.73 9.33
C ALA A 169 8.40 -0.40 8.89
N GLY A 170 9.40 -0.83 9.64
CA GLY A 170 10.82 -0.71 9.27
C GLY A 170 11.18 -1.55 8.04
N LEU A 171 10.69 -2.80 7.97
CA LEU A 171 10.89 -3.69 6.84
C LEU A 171 10.33 -3.11 5.52
N VAL A 172 9.21 -2.43 5.55
CA VAL A 172 8.53 -1.95 4.33
C VAL A 172 8.92 -0.54 3.91
N ALA A 173 9.53 0.24 4.79
CA ALA A 173 9.92 1.62 4.52
C ALA A 173 11.29 1.73 3.85
N MET A 174 11.45 2.70 2.96
CA MET A 174 12.75 3.14 2.45
C MET A 174 13.15 4.49 3.05
N ARG A 175 14.44 4.73 3.18
CA ARG A 175 15.00 6.05 3.51
C ARG A 175 14.95 6.93 2.27
N GLN A 176 14.41 8.12 2.43
CA GLN A 176 14.35 9.15 1.39
C GLN A 176 14.91 10.46 1.95
N GLU A 177 15.77 11.09 1.19
CA GLU A 177 16.24 12.45 1.46
C GLU A 177 15.30 13.44 0.78
N VAL A 178 14.78 14.37 1.56
CA VAL A 178 13.91 15.44 1.10
C VAL A 178 14.69 16.73 1.23
N SER A 179 15.14 17.26 0.11
CA SER A 179 15.82 18.57 0.08
C SER A 179 14.81 19.68 0.28
N ALA A 180 15.00 20.50 1.30
CA ALA A 180 14.33 21.77 1.50
C ALA A 180 15.34 22.92 1.28
N PRO A 181 14.89 24.16 1.03
CA PRO A 181 15.80 25.28 0.70
C PRO A 181 16.90 25.55 1.73
N THR A 182 16.64 25.24 2.99
CA THR A 182 17.56 25.50 4.11
C THR A 182 18.17 24.27 4.73
N GLU A 183 17.57 23.09 4.55
CA GLU A 183 18.00 21.87 5.22
C GLU A 183 17.54 20.61 4.47
N THR A 184 18.35 19.56 4.50
CA THR A 184 17.96 18.24 3.98
C THR A 184 17.43 17.39 5.12
N HIS A 185 16.16 16.95 5.02
CA HIS A 185 15.55 16.08 5.99
C HIS A 185 15.54 14.63 5.50
N VAL A 186 15.75 13.70 6.44
CA VAL A 186 15.56 12.27 6.19
C VAL A 186 14.14 11.89 6.54
N SER A 187 13.45 11.24 5.62
CA SER A 187 12.12 10.67 5.81
C SER A 187 12.14 9.18 5.50
N TYR A 188 11.28 8.41 6.15
CA TYR A 188 11.09 6.99 5.88
C TYR A 188 9.69 6.80 5.34
N VAL A 189 9.59 6.31 4.09
CA VAL A 189 8.35 6.30 3.31
C VAL A 189 8.14 4.96 2.61
N LEU A 190 6.93 4.71 2.12
CA LEU A 190 6.66 3.55 1.28
C LEU A 190 7.31 3.72 -0.10
N PRO A 191 8.08 2.73 -0.58
CA PRO A 191 8.65 2.76 -1.93
C PRO A 191 7.61 2.43 -3.00
N GLN A 192 7.73 3.07 -4.15
CA GLN A 192 7.05 2.65 -5.36
C GLN A 192 7.84 1.51 -6.02
N GLY A 193 7.33 0.27 -5.94
CA GLY A 193 7.96 -0.92 -6.53
C GLY A 193 8.24 -2.05 -5.54
N SER A 194 7.90 -1.88 -4.27
CA SER A 194 7.87 -2.97 -3.29
C SER A 194 6.58 -3.79 -3.45
N PRO A 195 6.63 -5.13 -3.30
CA PRO A 195 5.46 -5.99 -3.45
C PRO A 195 4.37 -5.72 -2.40
N VAL A 196 4.73 -5.21 -1.23
CA VAL A 196 3.81 -4.98 -0.11
C VAL A 196 3.20 -3.56 -0.12
N SER A 197 3.82 -2.60 -0.80
CA SER A 197 3.34 -1.21 -0.81
C SER A 197 1.91 -1.06 -1.33
N PRO A 198 1.49 -1.74 -2.42
CA PRO A 198 0.12 -1.63 -2.95
C PRO A 198 -0.97 -2.00 -1.93
N MET A 199 -0.78 -3.09 -1.20
CA MET A 199 -1.73 -3.54 -0.17
C MET A 199 -1.78 -2.55 1.01
N LEU A 200 -0.61 -2.09 1.49
CA LEU A 200 -0.54 -1.12 2.58
C LEU A 200 -1.18 0.22 2.21
N THR A 201 -1.03 0.68 0.97
CA THR A 201 -1.72 1.91 0.52
C THR A 201 -3.23 1.76 0.61
N ASN A 202 -3.80 0.63 0.19
CA ASN A 202 -5.23 0.37 0.32
C ASN A 202 -5.68 0.38 1.78
N ALA A 203 -4.97 -0.33 2.65
CA ALA A 203 -5.28 -0.38 4.08
C ALA A 203 -5.21 1.01 4.76
N ILE A 204 -4.29 1.86 4.35
CA ILE A 204 -4.13 3.23 4.87
C ILE A 204 -5.21 4.16 4.33
N CYS A 205 -5.65 3.96 3.09
CA CYS A 205 -6.70 4.77 2.45
C CYS A 205 -8.11 4.42 2.89
N ASP A 206 -8.35 3.35 3.65
CA ASP A 206 -9.69 2.94 4.09
C ASP A 206 -10.51 4.07 4.71
N ALA A 207 -9.89 4.87 5.58
CA ALA A 207 -10.58 5.99 6.23
C ALA A 207 -10.92 7.09 5.23
N MET A 208 -10.03 7.36 4.29
CA MET A 208 -10.25 8.30 3.19
C MET A 208 -11.38 7.81 2.28
N ASP A 209 -11.33 6.54 1.87
CA ASP A 209 -12.35 5.94 1.00
C ASP A 209 -13.75 6.03 1.61
N ARG A 210 -13.88 5.74 2.93
CA ARG A 210 -15.18 5.88 3.62
C ARG A 210 -15.68 7.33 3.65
N GLN A 211 -14.78 8.30 3.90
CA GLN A 211 -15.15 9.71 3.95
C GLN A 211 -15.53 10.24 2.56
N LEU A 212 -14.77 9.89 1.53
CA LEU A 212 -15.04 10.29 0.15
C LEU A 212 -16.31 9.64 -0.41
N ALA A 213 -16.58 8.38 -0.05
CA ALA A 213 -17.84 7.73 -0.41
C ALA A 213 -19.04 8.37 0.27
N GLY A 214 -18.93 8.75 1.55
CA GLY A 214 -19.97 9.51 2.24
C GLY A 214 -20.19 10.89 1.64
N LEU A 215 -19.11 11.57 1.24
CA LEU A 215 -19.20 12.83 0.50
C LEU A 215 -19.92 12.62 -0.84
N ALA A 216 -19.52 11.62 -1.63
CA ALA A 216 -20.14 11.28 -2.89
C ALA A 216 -21.64 11.04 -2.74
N GLN A 217 -22.03 10.25 -1.74
CA GLN A 217 -23.45 9.96 -1.48
C GLN A 217 -24.27 11.23 -1.19
N ARG A 218 -23.71 12.16 -0.40
CA ARG A 218 -24.39 13.45 -0.09
C ARG A 218 -24.67 14.30 -1.33
N PHE A 219 -23.80 14.23 -2.33
CA PHE A 219 -23.90 15.00 -3.57
C PHE A 219 -24.44 14.19 -4.76
N GLY A 220 -24.96 12.97 -4.53
CA GLY A 220 -25.50 12.12 -5.59
C GLY A 220 -24.46 11.63 -6.59
N LEU A 221 -23.21 11.45 -6.14
CA LEU A 221 -22.08 11.00 -6.95
C LEU A 221 -21.79 9.52 -6.74
N THR A 222 -21.20 8.90 -7.75
CA THR A 222 -20.54 7.61 -7.67
C THR A 222 -19.05 7.84 -7.44
N TYR A 223 -18.41 7.09 -6.52
CA TYR A 223 -17.02 7.22 -6.14
C TYR A 223 -16.27 5.92 -6.30
N THR A 224 -15.06 5.98 -6.86
CA THR A 224 -14.06 4.90 -6.82
C THR A 224 -12.64 5.46 -6.74
N ARG A 225 -11.70 4.61 -6.31
CA ARG A 225 -10.27 4.91 -6.31
C ARG A 225 -9.47 3.77 -6.97
N TYR A 226 -8.67 4.11 -7.96
CA TYR A 226 -7.70 3.18 -8.56
C TYR A 226 -6.27 3.65 -8.23
N ALA A 227 -5.68 3.08 -7.18
CA ALA A 227 -4.40 3.53 -6.60
C ALA A 227 -4.45 4.99 -6.15
N ASP A 228 -3.73 5.87 -6.85
CA ASP A 228 -3.66 7.32 -6.69
C ASP A 228 -4.74 8.06 -7.46
N ASP A 229 -5.35 7.43 -8.48
CA ASP A 229 -6.42 8.03 -9.28
C ASP A 229 -7.78 7.90 -8.55
N ILE A 230 -8.43 9.02 -8.30
CA ILE A 230 -9.76 9.14 -7.69
C ILE A 230 -10.76 9.56 -8.76
N THR A 231 -11.88 8.86 -8.86
CA THR A 231 -12.93 9.16 -9.83
C THR A 231 -14.25 9.38 -9.13
N PHE A 232 -14.92 10.49 -9.48
CA PHE A 232 -16.32 10.76 -9.18
C PHE A 232 -17.12 10.87 -10.48
N SER A 233 -18.37 10.45 -10.47
CA SER A 233 -19.26 10.63 -11.62
C SER A 233 -20.70 10.84 -11.20
N SER A 234 -21.49 11.57 -12.03
CA SER A 234 -22.90 11.87 -11.78
C SER A 234 -23.68 12.11 -13.06
N MET A 235 -25.01 12.22 -12.91
CA MET A 235 -25.92 12.64 -13.98
C MET A 235 -26.00 14.17 -14.08
N HIS A 236 -25.59 14.91 -13.04
CA HIS A 236 -25.65 16.38 -12.98
C HIS A 236 -24.28 16.98 -12.72
N HIS A 237 -24.08 18.19 -13.15
CA HIS A 237 -22.85 18.95 -12.94
C HIS A 237 -22.80 19.43 -11.48
N VAL A 238 -21.72 19.05 -10.76
CA VAL A 238 -21.50 19.39 -9.34
C VAL A 238 -20.07 19.94 -9.09
N TYR A 239 -19.38 20.39 -10.13
CA TYR A 239 -17.96 20.79 -10.07
C TYR A 239 -17.78 22.26 -10.50
N HIS A 240 -18.33 23.18 -9.72
CA HIS A 240 -18.08 24.61 -9.90
C HIS A 240 -16.95 25.07 -8.98
N ASP A 241 -16.19 26.07 -9.35
CA ASP A 241 -14.97 26.51 -8.65
C ASP A 241 -15.17 26.81 -7.15
N ASP A 242 -16.34 27.32 -6.76
CA ASP A 242 -16.70 27.61 -5.37
C ASP A 242 -17.64 26.54 -4.75
N ASP A 243 -17.67 25.33 -5.28
CA ASP A 243 -18.59 24.29 -4.85
C ASP A 243 -18.22 23.74 -3.47
N PRO A 244 -19.19 23.60 -2.56
CA PRO A 244 -19.02 22.93 -1.25
C PRO A 244 -18.45 21.53 -1.37
N PHE A 245 -18.72 20.80 -2.48
CA PHE A 245 -18.16 19.49 -2.76
C PHE A 245 -16.64 19.56 -2.89
N LEU A 246 -16.10 20.44 -3.73
CA LEU A 246 -14.66 20.56 -3.94
C LEU A 246 -13.91 21.01 -2.68
N THR A 247 -14.51 21.92 -1.92
CA THR A 247 -13.96 22.38 -0.64
C THR A 247 -13.86 21.24 0.35
N GLU A 248 -14.91 20.44 0.51
CA GLU A 248 -14.95 19.31 1.43
C GLU A 248 -14.03 18.17 0.95
N LEU A 249 -13.99 17.90 -0.36
CA LEU A 249 -13.09 16.95 -0.99
C LEU A 249 -11.63 17.24 -0.66
N ARG A 250 -11.17 18.48 -0.92
CA ARG A 250 -9.81 18.93 -0.59
C ARG A 250 -9.51 18.80 0.89
N ARG A 251 -10.47 19.17 1.74
CA ARG A 251 -10.34 19.06 3.19
C ARG A 251 -10.17 17.61 3.65
N ILE A 252 -10.95 16.66 3.11
CA ILE A 252 -10.84 15.24 3.42
C ILE A 252 -9.46 14.71 3.01
N ILE A 253 -9.04 14.92 1.76
CA ILE A 253 -7.76 14.45 1.23
C ILE A 253 -6.59 14.99 2.07
N HIS A 254 -6.60 16.30 2.36
CA HIS A 254 -5.56 16.94 3.18
C HIS A 254 -5.52 16.39 4.60
N ARG A 255 -6.66 16.22 5.28
CA ARG A 255 -6.75 15.62 6.62
C ARG A 255 -6.25 14.18 6.65
N GLN A 256 -6.38 13.47 5.54
CA GLN A 256 -5.83 12.13 5.38
C GLN A 256 -4.35 12.13 4.97
N GLY A 257 -3.69 13.29 5.00
CA GLY A 257 -2.25 13.43 4.77
C GLY A 257 -1.82 13.24 3.31
N PHE A 258 -2.73 13.46 2.37
CA PHE A 258 -2.44 13.44 0.94
C PHE A 258 -2.60 14.84 0.33
N LEU A 259 -1.98 15.04 -0.81
CA LEU A 259 -2.09 16.26 -1.62
C LEU A 259 -2.64 15.91 -3.00
N ILE A 260 -3.46 16.79 -3.55
CA ILE A 260 -3.93 16.69 -4.94
C ILE A 260 -2.82 17.16 -5.87
N ASN A 261 -2.66 16.47 -6.99
CA ASN A 261 -1.75 16.87 -8.05
C ASN A 261 -2.45 17.90 -8.95
N GLU A 262 -2.20 19.18 -8.72
CA GLU A 262 -2.81 20.31 -9.47
C GLU A 262 -2.28 20.42 -10.92
N GLN A 263 -1.35 19.55 -11.34
CA GLN A 263 -0.75 19.59 -12.68
C GLN A 263 -1.37 18.59 -13.66
N LYS A 264 -2.39 17.87 -13.22
CA LYS A 264 -3.11 16.89 -14.06
C LYS A 264 -4.56 17.29 -14.26
#